data_d2d0c801820574b970d03d6a8e75ba28
#
_entry.id   d2d0c801820574b970d03d6a8e75ba28
#
_cell.length_a   1.000
_cell.length_b   1.000
_cell.length_c   1.000
_cell.angle_alpha   90.00
_cell.angle_beta   90.00
_cell.angle_gamma   90.00
#
_symmetry.space_group_name_H-M   'P 1'
#
loop_
_entity.id
_entity.type
_entity.pdbx_description
1 polymer ?
#
loop_
_entity_poly.entity_id
_entity_poly.type
_entity_poly.pdbx_seq_one_letter_code
_entity_poly.pdbx_strand_id
1 'polypeptide(L)'
;LRRSYVLWKEKVPPFIVIEFASKNGKEEKDSSPPPEGDEIDPETGKPKKAGKFWVYEQAVKVPYYAIFNGFKGTLEVYHLERKRYKEIKANRRGHYAIPEMGIELGILYDNQKPPTPWLRWWDNKGNLLLTGNELAEQAEAIAIRERLAKEQAETIASQERLAKEQEREAKEQAETIASQERLAKEQEREAKERAEEIASQERLAKERAETIASQERLAKERAETIASQERLAKERAETIASQERMAKEQERQQKEKLAAYLRSLGIDPEKI
;
A
#
# COMPACT_ATOMS: atom_id res chain seq x y z
N LEU A 1 -15.66 -5.57 11.89
CA LEU A 1 -14.49 -4.71 11.86
C LEU A 1 -14.11 -4.29 13.26
N ARG A 2 -12.88 -4.53 13.66
CA ARG A 2 -12.37 -4.25 14.99
C ARG A 2 -12.16 -2.75 15.15
N ARG A 3 -12.79 -2.16 16.17
CA ARG A 3 -12.76 -0.71 16.38
C ARG A 3 -11.67 -0.23 17.34
N SER A 4 -11.08 -1.12 18.15
CA SER A 4 -10.00 -0.79 19.08
C SER A 4 -9.22 -2.03 19.47
N TYR A 5 -7.98 -1.85 19.91
CA TYR A 5 -7.20 -2.88 20.58
C TYR A 5 -7.47 -2.83 22.08
N VAL A 6 -8.07 -3.88 22.61
CA VAL A 6 -8.51 -3.92 24.01
C VAL A 6 -7.68 -4.96 24.75
N LEU A 7 -6.68 -4.52 25.51
CA LEU A 7 -5.69 -5.39 26.16
C LEU A 7 -6.29 -6.54 26.97
N TRP A 8 -7.31 -6.25 27.81
CA TRP A 8 -7.95 -7.28 28.63
C TRP A 8 -8.78 -8.27 27.82
N LYS A 9 -9.19 -7.90 26.62
CA LYS A 9 -9.92 -8.79 25.71
C LYS A 9 -8.95 -9.61 24.83
N GLU A 10 -7.89 -8.98 24.35
CA GLU A 10 -6.89 -9.58 23.49
C GLU A 10 -5.95 -10.52 24.23
N LYS A 11 -5.69 -10.23 25.52
CA LYS A 11 -4.73 -10.92 26.38
C LYS A 11 -3.28 -10.94 25.87
N VAL A 12 -3.00 -10.16 24.86
CA VAL A 12 -1.67 -10.00 24.25
C VAL A 12 -1.37 -8.52 24.12
N PRO A 13 -0.22 -8.01 24.58
CA PRO A 13 0.17 -6.63 24.35
C PRO A 13 0.45 -6.39 22.85
N PRO A 14 0.29 -5.15 22.38
CA PRO A 14 0.76 -4.79 21.04
C PRO A 14 2.28 -5.00 20.97
N PHE A 15 2.77 -5.44 19.82
CA PHE A 15 4.19 -5.70 19.65
C PHE A 15 5.01 -4.41 19.58
N ILE A 16 4.44 -3.37 19.00
CA ILE A 16 5.01 -2.02 18.97
C ILE A 16 3.91 -1.00 19.24
N VAL A 17 4.25 0.02 20.00
CA VAL A 17 3.46 1.24 20.16
C VAL A 17 4.24 2.41 19.59
N ILE A 18 3.58 3.23 18.80
CA ILE A 18 4.16 4.43 18.20
C ILE A 18 3.37 5.64 18.69
N GLU A 19 4.05 6.51 19.40
CA GLU A 19 3.52 7.79 19.83
C GLU A 19 3.99 8.90 18.91
N PHE A 20 3.06 9.70 18.45
CA PHE A 20 3.35 10.92 17.70
C PHE A 20 3.52 12.05 18.69
N ALA A 21 4.76 12.45 18.91
CA ALA A 21 5.09 13.44 19.90
C ALA A 21 4.49 14.82 19.58
N SER A 22 3.75 15.36 20.52
CA SER A 22 3.34 16.76 20.52
C SER A 22 4.49 17.63 21.06
N LYS A 23 4.71 18.80 20.44
CA LYS A 23 5.71 19.79 20.89
C LYS A 23 7.12 19.19 21.08
N ASN A 24 7.55 19.05 22.34
CA ASN A 24 8.92 18.61 22.68
C ASN A 24 9.07 17.12 23.01
N GLY A 25 7.97 16.35 23.03
CA GLY A 25 8.01 14.91 23.32
C GLY A 25 8.20 14.57 24.81
N LYS A 26 8.02 15.51 25.72
CA LYS A 26 8.21 15.26 27.17
C LYS A 26 7.17 14.29 27.73
N GLU A 27 5.92 14.40 27.26
CA GLU A 27 4.83 13.54 27.73
C GLU A 27 5.05 12.08 27.33
N GLU A 28 5.60 11.88 26.14
CA GLU A 28 5.90 10.55 25.60
C GLU A 28 7.07 9.87 26.33
N LYS A 29 7.95 10.68 26.94
CA LYS A 29 9.11 10.23 27.75
C LYS A 29 8.86 10.22 29.24
N ASP A 30 7.66 10.60 29.67
CA ASP A 30 7.32 10.61 31.07
C ASP A 30 7.31 9.18 31.64
N SER A 31 8.25 8.91 32.53
CA SER A 31 8.41 7.62 33.20
C SER A 31 7.86 7.62 34.62
N SER A 32 7.07 8.63 34.98
CA SER A 32 6.45 8.73 36.30
C SER A 32 5.54 7.53 36.59
N PRO A 33 5.67 6.89 37.75
CA PRO A 33 4.78 5.81 38.13
C PRO A 33 3.36 6.37 38.42
N PRO A 34 2.36 5.49 38.50
CA PRO A 34 1.03 5.91 38.91
C PRO A 34 1.09 6.60 40.32
N PRO A 35 0.32 7.66 40.52
CA PRO A 35 0.28 8.34 41.81
C PRO A 35 -0.28 7.42 42.89
N GLU A 36 0.15 7.64 44.12
CA GLU A 36 -0.45 7.00 45.31
C GLU A 36 -1.71 7.77 45.69
N GLY A 37 -2.89 7.25 45.31
CA GLY A 37 -4.19 7.86 45.58
C GLY A 37 -4.65 8.89 44.53
N ASP A 38 -5.60 9.74 44.92
CA ASP A 38 -6.23 10.76 44.06
C ASP A 38 -5.43 12.07 44.01
N GLU A 39 -4.13 11.97 43.71
CA GLU A 39 -3.31 13.16 43.54
C GLU A 39 -3.75 14.02 42.35
N ILE A 40 -3.86 15.31 42.58
CA ILE A 40 -4.19 16.30 41.57
C ILE A 40 -2.90 17.00 41.13
N ASP A 41 -2.71 17.13 39.84
CA ASP A 41 -1.65 17.92 39.27
C ASP A 41 -1.90 19.41 39.52
N PRO A 42 -0.98 20.10 40.24
CA PRO A 42 -1.19 21.49 40.64
C PRO A 42 -1.21 22.48 39.47
N GLU A 43 -0.59 22.14 38.34
CA GLU A 43 -0.55 23.00 37.16
C GLU A 43 -1.81 22.85 36.28
N THR A 44 -2.34 21.64 36.17
CA THR A 44 -3.48 21.35 35.30
C THR A 44 -4.80 21.18 36.02
N GLY A 45 -4.82 21.02 37.35
CA GLY A 45 -6.00 20.72 38.14
C GLY A 45 -6.64 19.35 37.85
N LYS A 46 -5.95 18.48 37.15
CA LYS A 46 -6.43 17.16 36.74
C LYS A 46 -5.81 16.06 37.60
N PRO A 47 -6.48 14.90 37.71
CA PRO A 47 -5.86 13.74 38.34
C PRO A 47 -4.53 13.41 37.69
N LYS A 48 -3.50 13.27 38.48
CA LYS A 48 -2.21 12.79 38.01
C LYS A 48 -2.38 11.40 37.40
N LYS A 49 -1.65 11.13 36.33
CA LYS A 49 -1.64 9.84 35.66
C LYS A 49 -0.21 9.35 35.61
N ALA A 50 -0.06 8.03 35.49
CA ALA A 50 1.22 7.45 35.16
C ALA A 50 1.70 7.98 33.79
N GLY A 51 2.98 8.23 33.70
CA GLY A 51 3.61 8.63 32.46
C GLY A 51 3.49 7.56 31.37
N LYS A 52 3.37 7.98 30.13
CA LYS A 52 3.21 7.06 28.99
C LYS A 52 4.34 6.05 28.90
N PHE A 53 5.58 6.51 29.08
CA PHE A 53 6.75 5.64 29.06
C PHE A 53 6.67 4.55 30.12
N TRP A 54 6.30 4.93 31.35
CA TRP A 54 6.09 3.97 32.45
C TRP A 54 4.98 2.98 32.12
N VAL A 55 3.86 3.46 31.60
CA VAL A 55 2.70 2.61 31.26
C VAL A 55 3.10 1.54 30.25
N TYR A 56 3.76 1.92 29.18
CA TYR A 56 4.15 0.96 28.15
C TYR A 56 5.27 0.02 28.60
N GLU A 57 6.18 0.51 29.43
CA GLU A 57 7.28 -0.27 29.96
C GLU A 57 6.85 -1.26 31.03
N GLN A 58 6.08 -0.78 32.02
CA GLN A 58 5.82 -1.54 33.25
C GLN A 58 4.45 -2.21 33.27
N ALA A 59 3.42 -1.50 32.82
CA ALA A 59 2.05 -1.99 32.88
C ALA A 59 1.71 -2.86 31.66
N VAL A 60 1.94 -2.36 30.46
CA VAL A 60 1.59 -3.04 29.22
C VAL A 60 2.70 -3.99 28.76
N LYS A 61 3.95 -3.64 29.01
CA LYS A 61 5.17 -4.38 28.64
C LYS A 61 5.27 -4.59 27.14
N VAL A 62 5.12 -3.49 26.42
CA VAL A 62 5.23 -3.49 24.95
C VAL A 62 6.67 -3.76 24.54
N PRO A 63 6.95 -4.74 23.67
CA PRO A 63 8.31 -5.02 23.24
C PRO A 63 9.04 -3.83 22.63
N TYR A 64 8.36 -3.06 21.77
CA TYR A 64 8.92 -1.89 21.13
C TYR A 64 8.07 -0.64 21.38
N TYR A 65 8.73 0.43 21.77
CA TYR A 65 8.12 1.75 21.95
C TYR A 65 8.85 2.76 21.07
N ALA A 66 8.12 3.42 20.19
CA ALA A 66 8.67 4.42 19.29
C ALA A 66 8.04 5.77 19.52
N ILE A 67 8.86 6.82 19.52
CA ILE A 67 8.43 8.22 19.66
C ILE A 67 8.85 8.94 18.37
N PHE A 68 7.88 9.32 17.58
CA PHE A 68 8.09 10.09 16.35
C PHE A 68 7.66 11.54 16.55
N ASN A 69 8.58 12.46 16.32
CA ASN A 69 8.31 13.88 16.31
C ASN A 69 8.33 14.42 14.87
N GLY A 70 7.16 14.56 14.28
CA GLY A 70 7.02 15.04 12.90
C GLY A 70 7.46 16.49 12.70
N PHE A 71 7.47 17.32 13.74
CA PHE A 71 7.92 18.71 13.64
C PHE A 71 9.45 18.81 13.58
N LYS A 72 10.14 17.96 14.35
CA LYS A 72 11.60 17.93 14.42
C LYS A 72 12.22 16.95 13.42
N GLY A 73 11.42 16.07 12.83
CA GLY A 73 11.94 15.00 12.02
C GLY A 73 12.80 14.02 12.81
N THR A 74 12.40 13.72 14.06
CA THR A 74 13.17 12.80 14.92
C THR A 74 12.37 11.56 15.25
N LEU A 75 13.05 10.45 15.31
CA LEU A 75 12.52 9.16 15.71
C LEU A 75 13.41 8.55 16.76
N GLU A 76 12.83 8.13 17.85
CA GLU A 76 13.49 7.38 18.91
C GLU A 76 12.76 6.05 19.06
N VAL A 77 13.48 4.97 19.16
CA VAL A 77 12.90 3.65 19.33
C VAL A 77 13.56 2.94 20.51
N TYR A 78 12.72 2.38 21.34
CA TYR A 78 13.12 1.69 22.56
C TYR A 78 12.69 0.22 22.45
N HIS A 79 13.54 -0.67 22.91
CA HIS A 79 13.27 -2.10 23.03
C HIS A 79 13.24 -2.50 24.50
N LEU A 80 12.24 -3.30 24.88
CA LEU A 80 12.06 -3.75 26.26
C LEU A 80 13.03 -4.91 26.57
N GLU A 81 14.09 -4.61 27.29
CA GLU A 81 15.07 -5.59 27.75
C GLU A 81 15.02 -5.70 29.27
N ARG A 82 14.84 -6.90 29.80
CA ARG A 82 14.84 -7.17 31.25
C ARG A 82 13.95 -6.21 32.06
N LYS A 83 12.75 -5.95 31.54
CA LYS A 83 11.72 -5.06 32.13
C LYS A 83 12.05 -3.55 32.10
N ARG A 84 13.00 -3.12 31.30
CA ARG A 84 13.33 -1.71 31.05
C ARG A 84 13.54 -1.41 29.59
N TYR A 85 13.06 -0.27 29.19
CA TYR A 85 13.31 0.20 27.84
C TYR A 85 14.76 0.65 27.69
N LYS A 86 15.38 0.15 26.63
CA LYS A 86 16.68 0.63 26.14
C LYS A 86 16.51 1.22 24.76
N GLU A 87 17.05 2.39 24.55
CA GLU A 87 17.06 3.02 23.25
C GLU A 87 17.95 2.19 22.31
N ILE A 88 17.38 1.83 21.15
CA ILE A 88 18.12 1.16 20.09
C ILE A 88 18.68 2.19 19.11
N LYS A 89 19.79 1.85 18.49
CA LYS A 89 20.42 2.73 17.50
C LYS A 89 19.93 2.43 16.10
N ALA A 90 19.76 3.48 15.31
CA ALA A 90 19.49 3.34 13.91
C ALA A 90 20.67 2.63 13.19
N ASN A 91 20.35 1.85 12.19
CA ASN A 91 21.33 1.22 11.33
C ASN A 91 21.96 2.24 10.36
N ARG A 92 22.84 1.78 9.46
CA ARG A 92 23.51 2.65 8.47
C ARG A 92 22.57 3.38 7.51
N ARG A 93 21.33 2.90 7.36
CA ARG A 93 20.29 3.52 6.55
C ARG A 93 19.47 4.57 7.32
N GLY A 94 19.73 4.74 8.60
CA GLY A 94 18.93 5.59 9.48
C GLY A 94 17.63 4.92 9.95
N HIS A 95 17.50 3.60 9.80
CA HIS A 95 16.31 2.85 10.19
C HIS A 95 16.55 2.05 11.46
N TYR A 96 15.51 1.83 12.22
CA TYR A 96 15.49 1.03 13.44
C TYR A 96 14.97 -0.37 13.12
N ALA A 97 15.81 -1.36 13.24
CA ALA A 97 15.42 -2.74 12.95
C ALA A 97 14.50 -3.30 14.04
N ILE A 98 13.49 -4.02 13.61
CA ILE A 98 12.60 -4.82 14.44
C ILE A 98 12.68 -6.26 13.94
N PRO A 99 13.71 -7.01 14.38
CA PRO A 99 14.08 -8.29 13.79
C PRO A 99 12.94 -9.31 13.82
N GLU A 100 12.16 -9.33 14.88
CA GLU A 100 11.07 -10.28 15.07
C GLU A 100 9.92 -10.06 14.08
N MET A 101 9.79 -8.85 13.55
CA MET A 101 8.84 -8.52 12.49
C MET A 101 9.46 -8.61 11.09
N GLY A 102 10.79 -8.73 11.00
CA GLY A 102 11.51 -8.73 9.72
C GLY A 102 11.44 -7.39 8.98
N ILE A 103 11.22 -6.29 9.70
CA ILE A 103 11.05 -4.95 9.14
C ILE A 103 11.91 -3.92 9.87
N GLU A 104 12.00 -2.73 9.29
CA GLU A 104 12.69 -1.58 9.85
C GLU A 104 11.73 -0.39 9.88
N LEU A 105 11.81 0.42 10.93
CA LEU A 105 11.08 1.67 11.09
C LEU A 105 12.04 2.84 10.86
N GLY A 106 11.61 3.84 10.10
CA GLY A 106 12.45 5.00 9.83
C GLY A 106 11.66 6.22 9.36
N ILE A 107 12.38 7.25 8.95
CA ILE A 107 11.81 8.49 8.45
C ILE A 107 12.09 8.60 6.95
N LEU A 108 11.03 8.80 6.18
CA LEU A 108 11.10 9.19 4.78
C LEU A 108 10.75 10.67 4.67
N TYR A 109 11.58 11.43 3.99
CA TYR A 109 11.28 12.83 3.67
C TYR A 109 10.67 12.91 2.28
N ASP A 110 9.58 13.65 2.14
CA ASP A 110 8.99 13.92 0.83
C ASP A 110 9.83 14.97 0.04
N ASN A 111 9.41 15.21 -1.21
CA ASN A 111 10.08 16.17 -2.09
C ASN A 111 9.57 17.62 -1.92
N GLN A 112 8.79 17.89 -0.89
CA GLN A 112 8.28 19.23 -0.62
C GLN A 112 9.38 20.17 -0.10
N LYS A 113 9.14 21.45 -0.09
CA LYS A 113 10.05 22.47 0.45
C LYS A 113 9.30 23.33 1.46
N PRO A 114 9.58 23.22 2.76
CA PRO A 114 10.52 22.26 3.38
C PRO A 114 10.05 20.80 3.30
N PRO A 115 10.97 19.85 3.30
CA PRO A 115 10.62 18.42 3.24
C PRO A 115 9.87 17.99 4.51
N THR A 116 8.78 17.26 4.34
CA THR A 116 7.98 16.75 5.44
C THR A 116 8.46 15.35 5.83
N PRO A 117 8.74 15.12 7.11
CA PRO A 117 9.12 13.80 7.61
C PRO A 117 7.90 12.89 7.77
N TRP A 118 7.96 11.75 7.15
CA TRP A 118 6.94 10.70 7.24
C TRP A 118 7.51 9.47 7.92
N LEU A 119 6.82 8.93 8.90
CA LEU A 119 7.18 7.66 9.51
C LEU A 119 6.79 6.53 8.56
N ARG A 120 7.75 5.69 8.19
CA ARG A 120 7.57 4.63 7.20
C ARG A 120 8.23 3.34 7.65
N TRP A 121 7.80 2.28 7.00
CA TRP A 121 8.34 0.94 7.19
C TRP A 121 9.15 0.50 5.98
N TRP A 122 10.21 -0.26 6.24
CA TRP A 122 11.03 -0.91 5.24
C TRP A 122 11.13 -2.40 5.53
N ASP A 123 11.42 -3.20 4.53
CA ASP A 123 11.85 -4.57 4.75
C ASP A 123 13.30 -4.61 5.27
N ASN A 124 13.76 -5.80 5.69
CA ASN A 124 15.12 -5.98 6.20
C ASN A 124 16.21 -5.79 5.13
N LYS A 125 15.84 -5.70 3.85
CA LYS A 125 16.75 -5.39 2.73
C LYS A 125 16.83 -3.89 2.46
N GLY A 126 15.96 -3.10 3.06
CA GLY A 126 15.88 -1.66 2.89
C GLY A 126 14.95 -1.21 1.78
N ASN A 127 14.04 -2.07 1.30
CA ASN A 127 12.99 -1.66 0.38
C ASN A 127 11.84 -1.03 1.18
N LEU A 128 11.34 0.11 0.72
CA LEU A 128 10.22 0.80 1.33
C LEU A 128 8.95 -0.06 1.21
N LEU A 129 8.27 -0.27 2.30
CA LEU A 129 6.95 -0.90 2.31
C LEU A 129 5.90 0.15 1.94
N LEU A 130 5.19 -0.12 0.86
CA LEU A 130 4.18 0.78 0.34
C LEU A 130 2.96 0.85 1.27
N THR A 131 2.38 2.03 1.37
CA THR A 131 1.07 2.22 2.04
C THR A 131 -0.05 1.63 1.20
N GLY A 132 -1.23 1.45 1.80
CA GLY A 132 -2.42 1.00 1.07
C GLY A 132 -2.77 1.89 -0.13
N ASN A 133 -2.62 3.20 0.01
CA ASN A 133 -2.88 4.15 -1.08
C ASN A 133 -1.84 4.00 -2.21
N GLU A 134 -0.55 3.90 -1.88
CA GLU A 134 0.52 3.71 -2.87
C GLU A 134 0.38 2.37 -3.60
N LEU A 135 -0.05 1.31 -2.88
CA LEU A 135 -0.36 0.02 -3.50
C LEU A 135 -1.56 0.13 -4.44
N ALA A 136 -2.60 0.88 -4.04
CA ALA A 136 -3.77 1.11 -4.88
C ALA A 136 -3.41 1.92 -6.14
N GLU A 137 -2.62 2.98 -5.99
CA GLU A 137 -2.11 3.79 -7.11
C GLU A 137 -1.23 2.95 -8.06
N GLN A 138 -0.36 2.12 -7.50
CA GLN A 138 0.46 1.20 -8.30
C GLN A 138 -0.38 0.17 -9.05
N ALA A 139 -1.37 -0.40 -8.38
CA ALA A 139 -2.30 -1.34 -8.99
C ALA A 139 -3.14 -0.69 -10.09
N GLU A 140 -3.62 0.53 -9.87
CA GLU A 140 -4.34 1.30 -10.87
C GLU A 140 -3.46 1.63 -12.09
N ALA A 141 -2.21 2.07 -11.86
CA ALA A 141 -1.26 2.33 -12.93
C ALA A 141 -0.95 1.05 -13.76
N ILE A 142 -0.84 -0.10 -13.11
CA ILE A 142 -0.66 -1.39 -13.78
C ILE A 142 -1.91 -1.75 -14.60
N ALA A 143 -3.10 -1.60 -14.01
CA ALA A 143 -4.37 -1.88 -14.68
C ALA A 143 -4.59 -0.98 -15.92
N ILE A 144 -4.22 0.30 -15.82
CA ILE A 144 -4.25 1.23 -16.95
C ILE A 144 -3.27 0.77 -18.06
N ARG A 145 -2.04 0.40 -17.68
CA ARG A 145 -1.06 -0.08 -18.65
C ARG A 145 -1.51 -1.36 -19.34
N GLU A 146 -2.08 -2.30 -18.60
CA GLU A 146 -2.62 -3.54 -19.16
C GLU A 146 -3.82 -3.31 -20.08
N ARG A 147 -4.70 -2.37 -19.69
CA ARG A 147 -5.81 -1.95 -20.54
C ARG A 147 -5.32 -1.36 -21.86
N LEU A 148 -4.33 -0.46 -21.81
CA LEU A 148 -3.72 0.11 -23.00
C LEU A 148 -3.03 -0.95 -23.87
N ALA A 149 -2.31 -1.88 -23.26
CA ALA A 149 -1.69 -2.98 -23.98
C ALA A 149 -2.72 -3.89 -24.65
N LYS A 150 -3.83 -4.16 -23.97
CA LYS A 150 -4.95 -4.91 -24.53
C LYS A 150 -5.61 -4.18 -25.70
N GLU A 151 -5.85 -2.88 -25.55
CA GLU A 151 -6.41 -2.04 -26.62
C GLU A 151 -5.50 -1.97 -27.85
N GLN A 152 -4.18 -1.86 -27.61
CA GLN A 152 -3.19 -1.95 -28.68
C GLN A 152 -3.18 -3.33 -29.35
N ALA A 153 -3.25 -4.41 -28.57
CA ALA A 153 -3.31 -5.77 -29.10
C ALA A 153 -4.61 -6.01 -29.90
N GLU A 154 -5.74 -5.50 -29.45
CA GLU A 154 -7.00 -5.54 -30.18
C GLU A 154 -6.94 -4.72 -31.47
N THR A 155 -6.28 -3.57 -31.45
CA THR A 155 -6.06 -2.73 -32.65
C THR A 155 -5.17 -3.45 -33.66
N ILE A 156 -4.06 -4.05 -33.21
CA ILE A 156 -3.17 -4.84 -34.07
C ILE A 156 -3.92 -6.06 -34.65
N ALA A 157 -4.68 -6.77 -33.81
CA ALA A 157 -5.48 -7.91 -34.27
C ALA A 157 -6.57 -7.50 -35.27
N SER A 158 -7.16 -6.33 -35.12
CA SER A 158 -8.14 -5.79 -36.08
C SER A 158 -7.48 -5.38 -37.40
N GLN A 159 -6.29 -4.78 -37.33
CA GLN A 159 -5.50 -4.45 -38.54
C GLN A 159 -5.05 -5.72 -39.30
N GLU A 160 -4.63 -6.76 -38.59
CA GLU A 160 -4.30 -8.04 -39.20
C GLU A 160 -5.49 -8.73 -39.84
N ARG A 161 -6.68 -8.63 -39.22
CA ARG A 161 -7.95 -9.12 -39.82
C ARG A 161 -8.27 -8.36 -41.08
N LEU A 162 -8.16 -7.04 -41.08
CA LEU A 162 -8.41 -6.19 -42.22
C LEU A 162 -7.41 -6.48 -43.35
N ALA A 163 -6.14 -6.66 -43.03
CA ALA A 163 -5.12 -7.07 -43.99
C ALA A 163 -5.41 -8.45 -44.61
N LYS A 164 -5.88 -9.41 -43.82
CA LYS A 164 -6.31 -10.73 -44.27
C LYS A 164 -7.55 -10.65 -45.19
N GLU A 165 -8.47 -9.77 -44.86
CA GLU A 165 -9.70 -9.58 -45.68
C GLU A 165 -9.35 -8.92 -47.03
N GLN A 166 -8.51 -7.90 -47.04
CA GLN A 166 -7.98 -7.27 -48.26
C GLN A 166 -7.16 -8.24 -49.09
N GLU A 167 -6.38 -9.11 -48.47
CA GLU A 167 -5.61 -10.15 -49.12
C GLU A 167 -6.53 -11.21 -49.76
N ARG A 168 -7.62 -11.54 -49.07
CA ARG A 168 -8.64 -12.45 -49.58
C ARG A 168 -9.38 -11.86 -50.80
N GLU A 169 -9.78 -10.58 -50.70
CA GLU A 169 -10.39 -9.86 -51.84
C GLU A 169 -9.46 -9.74 -53.01
N ALA A 170 -8.16 -9.43 -52.76
CA ALA A 170 -7.16 -9.40 -53.80
C ALA A 170 -6.94 -10.78 -54.46
N LYS A 171 -7.04 -11.85 -53.69
CA LYS A 171 -6.94 -13.23 -54.15
C LYS A 171 -8.13 -13.63 -55.02
N GLU A 172 -9.35 -13.26 -54.61
CA GLU A 172 -10.58 -13.47 -55.41
C GLU A 172 -10.54 -12.69 -56.74
N GLN A 173 -10.01 -11.46 -56.69
CA GLN A 173 -9.81 -10.67 -57.91
C GLN A 173 -8.74 -11.31 -58.85
N ALA A 174 -7.62 -11.80 -58.28
CA ALA A 174 -6.58 -12.47 -59.06
C ALA A 174 -7.05 -13.80 -59.68
N GLU A 175 -7.86 -14.59 -58.94
CA GLU A 175 -8.48 -15.81 -59.46
C GLU A 175 -9.53 -15.50 -60.54
N THR A 176 -10.27 -14.41 -60.40
CA THR A 176 -11.24 -13.96 -61.40
C THR A 176 -10.56 -13.52 -62.70
N ILE A 177 -9.44 -12.78 -62.61
CA ILE A 177 -8.64 -12.35 -63.74
C ILE A 177 -7.98 -13.55 -64.40
N ALA A 178 -7.40 -14.49 -63.63
CA ALA A 178 -6.79 -15.70 -64.16
C ALA A 178 -7.81 -16.65 -64.84
N SER A 179 -9.05 -16.66 -64.37
CA SER A 179 -10.14 -17.40 -65.03
C SER A 179 -10.59 -16.78 -66.35
N GLN A 180 -10.41 -15.48 -66.50
CA GLN A 180 -10.71 -14.75 -67.73
C GLN A 180 -9.60 -14.89 -68.80
N GLU A 181 -8.39 -15.02 -68.34
CA GLU A 181 -7.25 -15.05 -69.25
C GLU A 181 -6.71 -16.45 -69.57
N ARG A 182 -7.43 -17.47 -69.46
CA ARG A 182 -7.11 -18.89 -69.82
C ARG A 182 -5.78 -19.13 -70.54
N LEU A 183 -4.76 -18.48 -70.18
CA LEU A 183 -3.42 -18.69 -70.71
C LEU A 183 -2.48 -19.20 -69.62
N ALA A 184 -2.12 -20.41 -69.87
CA ALA A 184 -0.85 -20.95 -69.43
C ALA A 184 -0.82 -21.71 -68.11
N LYS A 185 -0.51 -22.97 -68.22
CA LYS A 185 0.01 -23.84 -67.16
C LYS A 185 1.09 -23.18 -66.28
N GLU A 186 1.73 -22.18 -66.76
CA GLU A 186 2.79 -21.45 -66.12
C GLU A 186 2.24 -20.47 -65.07
N GLN A 187 1.08 -19.86 -65.32
CA GLN A 187 0.39 -18.99 -64.35
C GLN A 187 -0.26 -19.80 -63.23
N GLU A 188 -0.71 -21.04 -63.50
CA GLU A 188 -1.21 -21.94 -62.49
C GLU A 188 -0.11 -22.38 -61.51
N ARG A 189 1.10 -22.53 -62.01
CA ARG A 189 2.27 -22.84 -61.20
C ARG A 189 2.68 -21.65 -60.32
N GLU A 190 2.68 -20.44 -60.89
CA GLU A 190 2.93 -19.22 -60.12
C GLU A 190 1.86 -18.92 -59.10
N ALA A 191 0.58 -19.21 -59.47
CA ALA A 191 -0.54 -19.08 -58.50
C ALA A 191 -0.41 -20.10 -57.36
N LYS A 192 0.07 -21.31 -57.59
CA LYS A 192 0.37 -22.32 -56.58
C LYS A 192 1.55 -21.90 -55.70
N GLU A 193 2.62 -21.36 -56.27
CA GLU A 193 3.77 -20.86 -55.49
C GLU A 193 3.36 -19.69 -54.57
N ARG A 194 2.52 -18.76 -55.10
CA ARG A 194 1.98 -17.67 -54.27
C ARG A 194 1.02 -18.17 -53.17
N ALA A 195 0.22 -19.21 -53.49
CA ALA A 195 -0.67 -19.82 -52.50
C ALA A 195 0.07 -20.54 -51.34
N GLU A 196 1.20 -21.18 -51.67
CA GLU A 196 2.07 -21.83 -50.68
C GLU A 196 2.80 -20.79 -49.78
N GLU A 197 3.24 -19.66 -50.38
CA GLU A 197 3.86 -18.58 -49.64
C GLU A 197 2.87 -17.88 -48.70
N ILE A 198 1.63 -17.66 -49.14
CA ILE A 198 0.54 -17.14 -48.32
C ILE A 198 0.18 -18.13 -47.21
N ALA A 199 0.13 -19.44 -47.52
CA ALA A 199 -0.13 -20.46 -46.50
C ALA A 199 0.96 -20.54 -45.42
N SER A 200 2.23 -20.30 -45.83
CA SER A 200 3.34 -20.20 -44.89
C SER A 200 3.24 -18.94 -44.02
N GLN A 201 2.81 -17.82 -44.62
CA GLN A 201 2.56 -16.58 -43.89
C GLN A 201 1.35 -16.70 -42.93
N GLU A 202 0.29 -17.41 -43.34
CA GLU A 202 -0.84 -17.72 -42.46
C GLU A 202 -0.44 -18.59 -41.27
N ARG A 203 0.45 -19.57 -41.49
CA ARG A 203 1.02 -20.35 -40.38
C ARG A 203 1.80 -19.46 -39.42
N LEU A 204 2.63 -18.55 -39.98
CA LEU A 204 3.40 -17.60 -39.14
C LEU A 204 2.48 -16.60 -38.39
N ALA A 205 1.42 -16.16 -39.07
CA ALA A 205 0.42 -15.27 -38.45
C ALA A 205 -0.39 -15.99 -37.35
N LYS A 206 -0.71 -17.27 -37.55
CA LYS A 206 -1.37 -18.11 -36.57
C LYS A 206 -0.50 -18.34 -35.33
N GLU A 207 0.79 -18.58 -35.55
CA GLU A 207 1.78 -18.70 -34.46
C GLU A 207 1.94 -17.40 -33.68
N ARG A 208 1.88 -16.26 -34.40
CA ARG A 208 1.87 -14.94 -33.74
C ARG A 208 0.58 -14.70 -32.95
N ALA A 209 -0.58 -15.07 -33.49
CA ALA A 209 -1.86 -14.96 -32.78
C ALA A 209 -1.91 -15.85 -31.52
N GLU A 210 -1.35 -17.05 -31.57
CA GLU A 210 -1.20 -17.93 -30.42
C GLU A 210 -0.24 -17.35 -29.37
N THR A 211 0.83 -16.69 -29.81
CA THR A 211 1.75 -16.00 -28.91
C THR A 211 1.07 -14.82 -28.19
N ILE A 212 0.28 -14.05 -28.92
CA ILE A 212 -0.51 -12.95 -28.36
C ILE A 212 -1.56 -13.48 -27.36
N ALA A 213 -2.28 -14.53 -27.72
CA ALA A 213 -3.27 -15.14 -26.81
C ALA A 213 -2.64 -15.71 -25.53
N SER A 214 -1.41 -16.22 -25.61
CA SER A 214 -0.65 -16.67 -24.44
C SER A 214 -0.23 -15.50 -23.54
N GLN A 215 0.16 -14.37 -24.14
CA GLN A 215 0.49 -13.15 -23.40
C GLN A 215 -0.75 -12.56 -22.72
N GLU A 216 -1.92 -12.59 -23.37
CA GLU A 216 -3.19 -12.15 -22.76
C GLU A 216 -3.60 -13.01 -21.57
N ARG A 217 -3.39 -14.34 -21.66
CA ARG A 217 -3.64 -15.22 -20.49
C ARG A 217 -2.73 -14.87 -19.33
N LEU A 218 -1.44 -14.65 -19.61
CA LEU A 218 -0.47 -14.27 -18.59
C LEU A 218 -0.79 -12.88 -17.99
N ALA A 219 -1.27 -11.95 -18.81
CA ALA A 219 -1.72 -10.64 -18.35
C ALA A 219 -2.97 -10.75 -17.45
N LYS A 220 -3.92 -11.62 -17.81
CA LYS A 220 -5.10 -11.92 -16.99
C LYS A 220 -4.73 -12.50 -15.63
N GLU A 221 -3.84 -13.46 -15.59
CA GLU A 221 -3.38 -14.07 -14.35
C GLU A 221 -2.67 -13.05 -13.45
N ARG A 222 -1.86 -12.16 -14.07
CA ARG A 222 -1.25 -11.04 -13.33
C ARG A 222 -2.30 -10.05 -12.81
N ALA A 223 -3.32 -9.72 -13.60
CA ALA A 223 -4.43 -8.86 -13.18
C ALA A 223 -5.22 -9.48 -12.01
N GLU A 224 -5.47 -10.78 -12.02
CA GLU A 224 -6.12 -11.49 -10.92
C GLU A 224 -5.26 -11.46 -9.64
N THR A 225 -3.95 -11.62 -9.80
CA THR A 225 -3.00 -11.51 -8.68
C THR A 225 -2.99 -10.10 -8.09
N ILE A 226 -2.99 -9.08 -8.96
CA ILE A 226 -3.06 -7.68 -8.55
C ILE A 226 -4.39 -7.37 -7.86
N ALA A 227 -5.50 -7.84 -8.42
CA ALA A 227 -6.83 -7.67 -7.80
C ALA A 227 -6.93 -8.33 -6.41
N SER A 228 -6.25 -9.47 -6.23
CA SER A 228 -6.15 -10.11 -4.91
C SER A 228 -5.31 -9.29 -3.93
N GLN A 229 -4.21 -8.68 -4.40
CA GLN A 229 -3.38 -7.78 -3.59
C GLN A 229 -4.13 -6.48 -3.25
N GLU A 230 -4.92 -5.94 -4.20
CA GLU A 230 -5.78 -4.78 -3.93
C GLU A 230 -6.83 -5.05 -2.85
N ARG A 231 -7.45 -6.23 -2.88
CA ARG A 231 -8.39 -6.61 -1.81
C ARG A 231 -7.71 -6.63 -0.47
N LEU A 232 -6.52 -7.23 -0.40
CA LEU A 232 -5.72 -7.28 0.83
C LEU A 232 -5.27 -5.87 1.29
N ALA A 233 -4.94 -5.01 0.33
CA ALA A 233 -4.57 -3.62 0.61
C ALA A 233 -5.76 -2.80 1.11
N LYS A 234 -6.95 -2.97 0.49
CA LYS A 234 -8.21 -2.37 0.96
C LYS A 234 -8.56 -2.81 2.38
N GLU A 235 -8.47 -4.11 2.65
CA GLU A 235 -8.73 -4.66 3.98
C GLU A 235 -7.79 -4.07 5.04
N ARG A 236 -6.51 -3.91 4.68
CA ARG A 236 -5.53 -3.25 5.55
C ARG A 236 -5.84 -1.75 5.72
N ALA A 237 -6.19 -1.06 4.64
CA ALA A 237 -6.55 0.35 4.68
C ALA A 237 -7.84 0.59 5.51
N GLU A 238 -8.84 -0.28 5.36
CA GLU A 238 -10.06 -0.26 6.17
C GLU A 238 -9.75 -0.53 7.65
N THR A 239 -8.83 -1.45 7.93
CA THR A 239 -8.37 -1.72 9.29
C THR A 239 -7.69 -0.48 9.89
N ILE A 240 -6.79 0.16 9.14
CA ILE A 240 -6.12 1.40 9.57
C ILE A 240 -7.14 2.53 9.77
N ALA A 241 -8.03 2.73 8.78
CA ALA A 241 -9.07 3.76 8.86
C ALA A 241 -10.05 3.51 10.03
N SER A 242 -10.33 2.25 10.35
CA SER A 242 -11.12 1.90 11.51
C SER A 242 -10.39 2.23 12.81
N GLN A 243 -9.09 1.94 12.89
CA GLN A 243 -8.25 2.31 14.03
C GLN A 243 -8.17 3.83 14.23
N GLU A 244 -8.02 4.59 13.13
CA GLU A 244 -8.04 6.07 13.18
C GLU A 244 -9.40 6.63 13.63
N ARG A 245 -10.50 6.06 13.12
CA ARG A 245 -11.85 6.46 13.57
C ARG A 245 -12.04 6.18 15.04
N MET A 246 -11.55 5.07 15.52
CA MET A 246 -11.63 4.71 16.92
C MET A 246 -10.78 5.61 17.81
N ALA A 247 -9.57 5.95 17.36
CA ALA A 247 -8.74 6.91 18.06
C ALA A 247 -9.45 8.28 18.16
N LYS A 248 -10.05 8.75 17.04
CA LYS A 248 -10.84 9.99 17.02
C LYS A 248 -12.08 9.92 17.90
N GLU A 249 -12.77 8.79 17.93
CA GLU A 249 -13.95 8.62 18.77
C GLU A 249 -13.56 8.54 20.26
N GLN A 250 -12.45 7.88 20.58
CA GLN A 250 -11.90 7.91 21.94
C GLN A 250 -11.49 9.33 22.35
N GLU A 251 -10.84 10.07 21.45
CA GLU A 251 -10.52 11.47 21.70
C GLU A 251 -11.78 12.31 21.89
N ARG A 252 -12.82 12.09 21.07
CA ARG A 252 -14.10 12.75 21.22
C ARG A 252 -14.76 12.42 22.56
N GLN A 253 -14.81 11.15 22.93
CA GLN A 253 -15.35 10.72 24.20
C GLN A 253 -14.58 11.26 25.41
N GLN A 254 -13.23 11.35 25.24
CA GLN A 254 -12.39 11.99 26.26
C GLN A 254 -12.72 13.49 26.40
N LYS A 255 -12.87 14.18 25.25
CA LYS A 255 -13.29 15.59 25.20
C LYS A 255 -14.69 15.78 25.79
N GLU A 256 -15.64 14.89 25.47
CA GLU A 256 -17.00 14.92 26.06
C GLU A 256 -16.99 14.66 27.56
N LYS A 257 -16.20 13.66 28.01
CA LYS A 257 -16.03 13.41 29.47
C LYS A 257 -15.39 14.58 30.16
N LEU A 258 -14.39 15.19 29.55
CA LEU A 258 -13.73 16.37 30.06
C LEU A 258 -14.68 17.57 30.07
N ALA A 259 -15.46 17.75 29.01
CA ALA A 259 -16.48 18.79 28.94
C ALA A 259 -17.59 18.58 29.97
N ALA A 260 -18.03 17.32 30.18
CA ALA A 260 -18.98 16.97 31.22
C ALA A 260 -18.41 17.23 32.65
N TYR A 261 -17.14 16.88 32.83
CA TYR A 261 -16.44 17.15 34.08
C TYR A 261 -16.29 18.66 34.34
N LEU A 262 -15.91 19.43 33.33
CA LEU A 262 -15.82 20.88 33.41
C LEU A 262 -17.19 21.50 33.73
N ARG A 263 -18.28 21.02 33.11
CA ARG A 263 -19.65 21.46 33.43
C ARG A 263 -20.04 21.11 34.88
N SER A 264 -19.62 19.96 35.40
CA SER A 264 -19.86 19.57 36.77
C SER A 264 -19.14 20.48 37.78
N LEU A 265 -18.06 21.14 37.35
CA LEU A 265 -17.31 22.12 38.13
C LEU A 265 -17.80 23.57 37.91
N GLY A 266 -18.90 23.76 37.17
CA GLY A 266 -19.46 25.07 36.87
C GLY A 266 -18.69 25.88 35.82
N ILE A 267 -17.81 25.23 35.07
CA ILE A 267 -16.98 25.84 34.05
C ILE A 267 -17.56 25.50 32.66
N ASP A 268 -17.84 26.51 31.87
CA ASP A 268 -18.34 26.33 30.49
C ASP A 268 -17.20 25.97 29.54
N PRO A 269 -17.21 24.74 28.94
CA PRO A 269 -16.13 24.27 28.09
C PRO A 269 -16.00 25.06 26.77
N GLU A 270 -17.01 25.85 26.37
CA GLU A 270 -16.97 26.64 25.11
C GLU A 270 -16.33 28.03 25.29
N LYS A 271 -15.92 28.36 26.51
CA LYS A 271 -15.32 29.67 26.85
C LYS A 271 -13.82 29.58 27.20
N ILE A 272 -13.23 28.41 27.00
CA ILE A 272 -11.81 28.15 27.14
C ILE A 272 -11.22 27.85 25.77
#